data_6b60145b6a1a7b709471cd01b1e45a62
#
_entry.id   6b60145b6a1a7b709471cd01b1e45a62
#
_cell.length_a   1.000
_cell.length_b   1.000
_cell.length_c   1.000
_cell.angle_alpha   90.00
_cell.angle_beta   90.00
_cell.angle_gamma   90.00
#
_symmetry.space_group_name_H-M   'P 1'
#
loop_
_entity.id
_entity.type
_entity.pdbx_description
1 polymer ?
#
loop_
_entity_poly.entity_id
_entity_poly.type
_entity_poly.pdbx_seq_one_letter_code
_entity_poly.pdbx_strand_id
1 'polypeptide(L)'
;MNKKGFTLVELLAVIAILAILVIIALPNVLKMYNDSKKNAFMTEAQNLAKEVSSKYISESMKGNKVSVISNQQNPLDMTGRELEYNFELDSQGKIKNMIVSNGTYCISTNKDYTKITRNDISDKCSYEKLHNIVGTLKNKFYEESGRTDRSLVSSIVFYSDGRTVSGAESYDVSEKKDGSIKMYVSQNSENTSLLDLTIVANGKIAFPEDSFELLAFYTGGRCSPPISNVSFIEFNHSIDTSNVIDMSSMFMGIDIEELDLSSFDTSKVINMNGMFYFSKIVKIKGLNKFNTSKVINMRQM
;
A
#
# COMPACT_ATOMS: atom_id res chain seq x y z
N MET A 1 -12.92 -50.21 55.20
CA MET A 1 -11.84 -49.60 54.39
C MET A 1 -11.55 -48.22 54.96
N ASN A 2 -10.40 -48.05 55.67
CA ASN A 2 -9.97 -46.73 56.18
C ASN A 2 -9.47 -45.89 54.98
N LYS A 3 -10.22 -44.90 54.56
CA LYS A 3 -9.74 -43.88 53.60
C LYS A 3 -8.80 -42.96 54.36
N LYS A 4 -7.51 -43.16 54.18
CA LYS A 4 -6.49 -42.19 54.63
C LYS A 4 -6.60 -40.94 53.76
N GLY A 5 -7.02 -39.82 54.34
CA GLY A 5 -7.02 -38.53 53.66
C GLY A 5 -5.61 -38.01 53.54
N PHE A 6 -5.31 -37.25 52.46
CA PHE A 6 -4.04 -36.55 52.28
C PHE A 6 -3.83 -35.54 53.40
N THR A 7 -2.63 -35.50 53.97
CA THR A 7 -2.24 -34.46 54.93
C THR A 7 -1.95 -33.12 54.20
N LEU A 8 -2.16 -32.02 54.88
CA LEU A 8 -1.87 -30.67 54.36
C LEU A 8 -0.39 -30.55 53.86
N VAL A 9 0.55 -31.21 54.57
CA VAL A 9 1.97 -31.23 54.27
C VAL A 9 2.26 -31.99 52.95
N GLU A 10 1.62 -33.12 52.72
CA GLU A 10 1.74 -33.90 51.50
C GLU A 10 1.18 -33.09 50.27
N LEU A 11 0.08 -32.37 50.46
CA LEU A 11 -0.46 -31.51 49.41
C LEU A 11 0.46 -30.35 49.08
N LEU A 12 1.03 -29.68 50.13
CA LEU A 12 1.98 -28.59 49.93
C LEU A 12 3.27 -29.06 49.26
N ALA A 13 3.76 -30.26 49.60
CA ALA A 13 4.95 -30.83 48.97
C ALA A 13 4.70 -31.12 47.47
N VAL A 14 3.53 -31.65 47.11
CA VAL A 14 3.17 -31.90 45.70
C VAL A 14 3.07 -30.60 44.90
N ILE A 15 2.44 -29.57 45.48
CA ILE A 15 2.30 -28.25 44.82
C ILE A 15 3.70 -27.62 44.64
N ALA A 16 4.60 -27.71 45.64
CA ALA A 16 5.94 -27.20 45.49
C ALA A 16 6.76 -27.90 44.39
N ILE A 17 6.66 -29.23 44.27
CA ILE A 17 7.32 -29.99 43.21
C ILE A 17 6.72 -29.63 41.83
N LEU A 18 5.42 -29.53 41.72
CA LEU A 18 4.76 -29.14 40.47
C LEU A 18 5.16 -27.73 40.07
N ALA A 19 5.24 -26.78 40.98
CA ALA A 19 5.71 -25.41 40.73
C ALA A 19 7.14 -25.37 40.14
N ILE A 20 8.05 -26.17 40.72
CA ILE A 20 9.44 -26.27 40.24
C ILE A 20 9.48 -26.89 38.83
N LEU A 21 8.71 -27.95 38.58
CA LEU A 21 8.64 -28.58 37.27
C LEU A 21 8.09 -27.65 36.21
N VAL A 22 7.05 -26.85 36.51
CA VAL A 22 6.48 -25.86 35.61
C VAL A 22 7.50 -24.76 35.31
N ILE A 23 8.20 -24.24 36.29
CA ILE A 23 9.23 -23.18 36.12
C ILE A 23 10.34 -23.66 35.15
N ILE A 24 10.76 -24.91 35.25
CA ILE A 24 11.84 -25.47 34.39
C ILE A 24 11.31 -25.85 33.01
N ALA A 25 10.13 -26.44 32.93
CA ALA A 25 9.59 -26.99 31.66
C ALA A 25 8.97 -25.92 30.77
N LEU A 26 8.26 -24.92 31.35
CA LEU A 26 7.49 -23.92 30.61
C LEU A 26 8.32 -23.12 29.60
N PRO A 27 9.52 -22.60 29.92
CA PRO A 27 10.32 -21.86 28.94
C PRO A 27 10.71 -22.72 27.72
N ASN A 28 11.04 -23.99 27.95
CA ASN A 28 11.40 -24.90 26.87
C ASN A 28 10.20 -25.24 25.97
N VAL A 29 9.04 -25.48 26.55
CA VAL A 29 7.80 -25.73 25.81
C VAL A 29 7.39 -24.51 25.00
N LEU A 30 7.45 -23.31 25.59
CA LEU A 30 7.14 -22.06 24.88
C LEU A 30 8.10 -21.82 23.70
N LYS A 31 9.40 -22.09 23.89
CA LYS A 31 10.37 -21.99 22.81
C LYS A 31 10.05 -22.97 21.69
N MET A 32 9.80 -24.23 22.01
CA MET A 32 9.43 -25.26 21.00
C MET A 32 8.14 -24.88 20.25
N TYR A 33 7.15 -24.34 20.96
CA TYR A 33 5.90 -23.88 20.36
C TYR A 33 6.12 -22.72 19.39
N ASN A 34 6.89 -21.71 19.77
CA ASN A 34 7.23 -20.59 18.91
C ASN A 34 8.07 -21.02 17.71
N ASP A 35 9.04 -21.91 17.91
CA ASP A 35 9.85 -22.48 16.82
C ASP A 35 8.98 -23.26 15.84
N SER A 36 7.99 -24.01 16.31
CA SER A 36 7.04 -24.74 15.47
C SER A 36 6.18 -23.78 14.63
N LYS A 37 5.67 -22.70 15.24
CA LYS A 37 4.92 -21.67 14.51
C LYS A 37 5.76 -20.99 13.43
N LYS A 38 7.02 -20.63 13.75
CA LYS A 38 7.95 -20.05 12.76
C LYS A 38 8.24 -21.01 11.61
N ASN A 39 8.41 -22.30 11.89
CA ASN A 39 8.61 -23.31 10.84
C ASN A 39 7.38 -23.45 9.94
N ALA A 40 6.18 -23.47 10.51
CA ALA A 40 4.94 -23.54 9.75
C ALA A 40 4.81 -22.31 8.81
N PHE A 41 5.02 -21.12 9.33
CA PHE A 41 4.99 -19.88 8.54
C PHE A 41 6.05 -19.87 7.43
N MET A 42 7.28 -20.33 7.72
CA MET A 42 8.34 -20.45 6.71
C MET A 42 7.92 -21.37 5.56
N THR A 43 7.34 -22.53 5.88
CA THR A 43 6.86 -23.48 4.87
C THR A 43 5.74 -22.88 4.03
N GLU A 44 4.83 -22.15 4.64
CA GLU A 44 3.74 -21.46 3.97
C GLU A 44 4.27 -20.39 3.00
N ALA A 45 5.23 -19.55 3.44
CA ALA A 45 5.87 -18.56 2.58
C ALA A 45 6.63 -19.20 1.39
N GLN A 46 7.30 -20.33 1.60
CA GLN A 46 7.97 -21.07 0.52
C GLN A 46 6.97 -21.66 -0.48
N ASN A 47 5.82 -22.16 -0.02
CA ASN A 47 4.76 -22.65 -0.90
C ASN A 47 4.14 -21.51 -1.71
N LEU A 48 3.93 -20.36 -1.08
CA LEU A 48 3.44 -19.16 -1.76
C LEU A 48 4.41 -18.72 -2.87
N ALA A 49 5.72 -18.75 -2.63
CA ALA A 49 6.73 -18.44 -3.64
C ALA A 49 6.68 -19.39 -4.86
N LYS A 50 6.35 -20.67 -4.66
CA LYS A 50 6.11 -21.61 -5.77
C LYS A 50 4.85 -21.23 -6.56
N GLU A 51 3.78 -20.85 -5.89
CA GLU A 51 2.55 -20.41 -6.54
C GLU A 51 2.79 -19.13 -7.36
N VAL A 52 3.60 -18.19 -6.86
CA VAL A 52 4.05 -17.01 -7.60
C VAL A 52 4.74 -17.40 -8.91
N SER A 53 5.66 -18.35 -8.87
CA SER A 53 6.36 -18.84 -10.07
C SER A 53 5.39 -19.45 -11.07
N SER A 54 4.41 -20.22 -10.61
CA SER A 54 3.37 -20.82 -11.46
C SER A 54 2.46 -19.75 -12.08
N LYS A 55 2.08 -18.73 -11.32
CA LYS A 55 1.28 -17.58 -11.79
C LYS A 55 2.03 -16.81 -12.88
N TYR A 56 3.32 -16.51 -12.67
CA TYR A 56 4.16 -15.84 -13.66
C TYR A 56 4.17 -16.62 -15.00
N ILE A 57 4.38 -17.93 -14.96
CA ILE A 57 4.38 -18.78 -16.16
C ILE A 57 3.02 -18.69 -16.88
N SER A 58 1.93 -18.82 -16.12
CA SER A 58 0.58 -18.73 -16.66
C SER A 58 0.29 -17.38 -17.36
N GLU A 59 0.68 -16.28 -16.72
CA GLU A 59 0.47 -14.94 -17.31
C GLU A 59 1.40 -14.71 -18.52
N SER A 60 2.64 -15.18 -18.46
CA SER A 60 3.58 -15.10 -19.59
C SER A 60 3.09 -15.87 -20.82
N MET A 61 2.44 -17.03 -20.63
CA MET A 61 1.82 -17.80 -21.73
C MET A 61 0.66 -17.04 -22.38
N LYS A 62 -0.01 -16.16 -21.65
CA LYS A 62 -1.06 -15.26 -22.17
C LYS A 62 -0.50 -14.01 -22.84
N GLY A 63 0.82 -13.83 -22.86
CA GLY A 63 1.49 -12.64 -23.40
C GLY A 63 1.56 -11.46 -22.39
N ASN A 64 1.15 -11.64 -21.15
CA ASN A 64 1.18 -10.60 -20.13
C ASN A 64 2.58 -10.49 -19.51
N LYS A 65 3.09 -9.27 -19.39
CA LYS A 65 4.34 -9.01 -18.64
C LYS A 65 3.99 -8.77 -17.17
N VAL A 66 4.50 -9.61 -16.29
CA VAL A 66 4.29 -9.53 -14.84
C VAL A 66 5.63 -9.31 -14.16
N SER A 67 5.79 -8.20 -13.44
CA SER A 67 6.97 -7.87 -12.64
C SER A 67 6.69 -7.88 -11.14
N VAL A 68 5.41 -7.81 -10.74
CA VAL A 68 4.96 -7.83 -9.35
C VAL A 68 3.76 -8.75 -9.20
N ILE A 69 3.77 -9.58 -8.14
CA ILE A 69 2.63 -10.39 -7.70
C ILE A 69 2.42 -10.10 -6.21
N SER A 70 1.28 -9.53 -5.87
CA SER A 70 0.93 -9.12 -4.50
C SER A 70 -0.57 -9.25 -4.26
N ASN A 71 -1.03 -9.05 -3.03
CA ASN A 71 -2.47 -8.99 -2.72
C ASN A 71 -3.23 -7.93 -3.55
N GLN A 72 -2.53 -6.93 -4.07
CA GLN A 72 -3.12 -5.81 -4.79
C GLN A 72 -2.89 -5.88 -6.30
N GLN A 73 -1.79 -6.49 -6.74
CA GLN A 73 -1.39 -6.56 -8.15
C GLN A 73 -1.13 -7.99 -8.57
N ASN A 74 -1.86 -8.48 -9.58
CA ASN A 74 -1.80 -9.88 -10.04
C ASN A 74 -2.02 -10.89 -8.89
N PRO A 75 -3.08 -10.78 -8.08
CA PRO A 75 -3.21 -11.56 -6.86
C PRO A 75 -3.28 -13.06 -7.14
N LEU A 76 -2.77 -13.83 -6.17
CA LEU A 76 -2.94 -15.28 -6.11
C LEU A 76 -4.33 -15.62 -5.57
N ASP A 77 -4.77 -16.85 -5.80
CA ASP A 77 -5.94 -17.40 -5.09
C ASP A 77 -5.56 -17.71 -3.65
N MET A 78 -6.05 -16.90 -2.72
CA MET A 78 -5.75 -16.97 -1.28
C MET A 78 -6.91 -17.57 -0.47
N THR A 79 -7.81 -18.33 -1.11
CA THR A 79 -8.96 -18.93 -0.43
C THR A 79 -8.53 -19.72 0.81
N GLY A 80 -9.01 -19.28 1.98
CA GLY A 80 -8.71 -19.90 3.28
C GLY A 80 -7.33 -19.55 3.87
N ARG A 81 -6.61 -18.56 3.32
CA ARG A 81 -5.32 -18.09 3.82
C ARG A 81 -5.34 -16.58 4.06
N GLU A 82 -4.91 -16.16 5.26
CA GLU A 82 -4.78 -14.75 5.65
C GLU A 82 -3.30 -14.33 5.61
N LEU A 83 -2.75 -14.25 4.39
CA LEU A 83 -1.39 -13.78 4.16
C LEU A 83 -1.39 -12.47 3.37
N GLU A 84 -0.55 -11.56 3.80
CA GLU A 84 -0.15 -10.40 3.01
C GLU A 84 1.19 -10.68 2.36
N TYR A 85 1.32 -10.39 1.08
CA TYR A 85 2.53 -10.69 0.32
C TYR A 85 2.80 -9.68 -0.78
N ASN A 86 4.09 -9.54 -1.10
CA ASN A 86 4.58 -8.78 -2.23
C ASN A 86 5.83 -9.48 -2.79
N PHE A 87 5.79 -9.86 -4.06
CA PHE A 87 6.89 -10.49 -4.79
C PHE A 87 7.25 -9.65 -6.00
N GLU A 88 8.53 -9.24 -6.07
CA GLU A 88 9.11 -8.62 -7.26
C GLU A 88 9.82 -9.68 -8.10
N LEU A 89 9.60 -9.66 -9.40
CA LEU A 89 10.13 -10.62 -10.35
C LEU A 89 11.03 -9.93 -11.38
N ASP A 90 12.05 -10.63 -11.85
CA ASP A 90 12.81 -10.19 -13.01
C ASP A 90 12.09 -10.55 -14.34
N SER A 91 12.72 -10.17 -15.45
CA SER A 91 12.18 -10.46 -16.80
C SER A 91 12.09 -11.94 -17.15
N GLN A 92 12.69 -12.81 -16.36
CA GLN A 92 12.67 -14.26 -16.51
C GLN A 92 11.71 -14.93 -15.51
N GLY A 93 11.05 -14.15 -14.65
CA GLY A 93 10.14 -14.65 -13.62
C GLY A 93 10.81 -15.15 -12.34
N LYS A 94 12.11 -14.89 -12.18
CA LYS A 94 12.80 -15.21 -10.94
C LYS A 94 12.46 -14.17 -9.88
N ILE A 95 12.17 -14.63 -8.66
CA ILE A 95 11.90 -13.77 -7.52
C ILE A 95 13.18 -13.00 -7.15
N LYS A 96 13.12 -11.68 -7.23
CA LYS A 96 14.18 -10.74 -6.80
C LYS A 96 14.03 -10.37 -5.34
N ASN A 97 12.81 -10.04 -4.94
CA ASN A 97 12.46 -9.72 -3.57
C ASN A 97 11.16 -10.42 -3.22
N MET A 98 11.05 -10.88 -1.98
CA MET A 98 9.80 -11.38 -1.44
C MET A 98 9.54 -10.80 -0.05
N ILE A 99 8.31 -10.46 0.18
CA ILE A 99 7.80 -10.07 1.49
C ILE A 99 6.53 -10.87 1.72
N VAL A 100 6.46 -11.57 2.85
CA VAL A 100 5.28 -12.34 3.26
C VAL A 100 5.04 -12.09 4.74
N SER A 101 3.80 -11.87 5.11
CA SER A 101 3.37 -11.66 6.51
C SER A 101 2.05 -12.36 6.80
N ASN A 102 1.91 -12.88 8.01
CA ASN A 102 0.63 -13.37 8.54
C ASN A 102 0.14 -12.51 9.74
N GLY A 103 0.62 -11.25 9.82
CA GLY A 103 0.30 -10.34 10.90
C GLY A 103 1.12 -10.55 12.18
N THR A 104 1.66 -11.77 12.42
CA THR A 104 2.52 -12.10 13.56
C THR A 104 3.99 -12.20 13.16
N TYR A 105 4.25 -12.84 12.04
CA TYR A 105 5.60 -13.07 11.50
C TYR A 105 5.74 -12.44 10.14
N CYS A 106 6.98 -12.11 9.78
CA CYS A 106 7.36 -11.54 8.52
C CYS A 106 8.63 -12.16 7.97
N ILE A 107 8.64 -12.44 6.67
CA ILE A 107 9.85 -12.68 5.88
C ILE A 107 9.97 -11.55 4.88
N SER A 108 11.11 -10.82 4.89
CA SER A 108 11.47 -9.81 3.89
C SER A 108 12.89 -10.11 3.42
N THR A 109 13.04 -10.63 2.21
CA THR A 109 14.33 -11.12 1.73
C THR A 109 14.45 -11.10 0.22
N ASN A 110 15.69 -10.94 -0.27
CA ASN A 110 16.10 -11.14 -1.67
C ASN A 110 16.77 -12.50 -1.91
N LYS A 111 16.79 -13.37 -0.90
CA LYS A 111 17.32 -14.72 -1.03
C LYS A 111 16.38 -15.59 -1.87
N ASP A 112 16.94 -16.61 -2.49
CA ASP A 112 16.14 -17.69 -3.05
C ASP A 112 15.24 -18.30 -1.96
N TYR A 113 13.95 -18.47 -2.25
CA TYR A 113 12.95 -18.94 -1.27
C TYR A 113 13.27 -20.34 -0.72
N THR A 114 14.04 -21.16 -1.44
CA THR A 114 14.50 -22.48 -0.98
C THR A 114 15.59 -22.42 0.09
N LYS A 115 16.24 -21.25 0.22
CA LYS A 115 17.33 -20.98 1.18
C LYS A 115 16.88 -20.15 2.39
N ILE A 116 15.59 -19.88 2.52
CA ILE A 116 15.03 -19.16 3.66
C ILE A 116 15.11 -20.05 4.90
N THR A 117 15.53 -19.47 6.00
CA THR A 117 15.67 -20.10 7.31
C THR A 117 14.85 -19.38 8.37
N ARG A 118 14.72 -19.94 9.56
CA ARG A 118 14.06 -19.28 10.70
C ARG A 118 14.68 -17.93 11.07
N ASN A 119 15.98 -17.74 10.81
CA ASN A 119 16.67 -16.48 11.09
C ASN A 119 16.25 -15.35 10.16
N ASP A 120 15.59 -15.65 9.06
CA ASP A 120 15.05 -14.67 8.12
C ASP A 120 13.63 -14.21 8.53
N ILE A 121 13.07 -14.78 9.61
CA ILE A 121 11.75 -14.45 10.15
C ILE A 121 11.88 -13.38 11.21
N SER A 122 11.23 -12.25 11.02
CA SER A 122 11.03 -11.19 12.00
C SER A 122 9.60 -11.21 12.56
N ASP A 123 9.39 -10.56 13.69
CA ASP A 123 8.08 -10.53 14.35
C ASP A 123 7.10 -9.52 13.69
N LYS A 124 7.59 -8.61 12.83
CA LYS A 124 6.76 -7.65 12.06
C LYS A 124 7.42 -7.26 10.75
N CYS A 125 6.61 -7.11 9.70
CA CYS A 125 6.99 -6.32 8.53
C CYS A 125 6.69 -4.84 8.77
N SER A 126 7.50 -3.93 8.21
CA SER A 126 7.02 -2.57 8.08
C SER A 126 5.91 -2.54 7.01
N TYR A 127 4.88 -1.75 7.27
CA TYR A 127 3.76 -1.58 6.36
C TYR A 127 4.24 -1.12 4.98
N GLU A 128 5.18 -0.19 4.95
CA GLU A 128 5.74 0.39 3.72
C GLU A 128 6.41 -0.68 2.85
N LYS A 129 7.22 -1.57 3.47
CA LYS A 129 7.88 -2.67 2.74
C LYS A 129 6.87 -3.66 2.18
N LEU A 130 5.88 -4.08 2.99
CA LEU A 130 4.87 -5.06 2.58
C LEU A 130 4.05 -4.54 1.40
N HIS A 131 3.69 -3.26 1.41
CA HIS A 131 2.91 -2.62 0.37
C HIS A 131 3.76 -2.00 -0.74
N ASN A 132 5.09 -2.18 -0.67
CA ASN A 132 6.08 -1.60 -1.60
C ASN A 132 5.95 -0.06 -1.69
N ILE A 133 5.71 0.58 -0.56
CA ILE A 133 5.65 2.04 -0.47
C ILE A 133 7.09 2.58 -0.41
N VAL A 134 7.46 3.39 -1.38
CA VAL A 134 8.82 3.94 -1.50
C VAL A 134 8.94 5.34 -0.94
N GLY A 135 7.84 6.07 -0.80
CA GLY A 135 7.83 7.40 -0.24
C GLY A 135 6.41 7.98 -0.16
N THR A 136 6.28 9.12 0.51
CA THR A 136 5.06 9.92 0.59
C THR A 136 5.14 11.09 -0.38
N LEU A 137 4.08 11.31 -1.16
CA LEU A 137 3.95 12.46 -2.03
C LEU A 137 3.83 13.73 -1.17
N LYS A 138 4.58 14.76 -1.51
CA LYS A 138 4.48 16.04 -0.84
C LYS A 138 3.12 16.68 -1.11
N ASN A 139 2.46 17.21 -0.09
CA ASN A 139 1.32 18.07 -0.31
C ASN A 139 1.76 19.30 -1.14
N LYS A 140 0.90 19.80 -2.03
CA LYS A 140 1.24 20.85 -3.01
C LYS A 140 2.45 20.51 -3.90
N PHE A 141 2.61 19.23 -4.26
CA PHE A 141 3.74 18.73 -5.06
C PHE A 141 3.95 19.50 -6.38
N TYR A 142 2.90 20.04 -6.97
CA TYR A 142 2.99 20.82 -8.21
C TYR A 142 3.84 22.10 -8.06
N GLU A 143 3.81 22.72 -6.88
CA GLU A 143 4.57 23.95 -6.60
C GLU A 143 6.09 23.74 -6.64
N GLU A 144 6.57 22.49 -6.55
CA GLU A 144 7.98 22.15 -6.68
C GLU A 144 8.55 22.47 -8.07
N SER A 145 7.70 22.59 -9.07
CA SER A 145 8.09 23.04 -10.41
C SER A 145 8.28 24.56 -10.51
N GLY A 146 8.07 25.31 -9.42
CA GLY A 146 8.04 26.78 -9.44
C GLY A 146 6.77 27.36 -10.07
N ARG A 147 5.80 26.51 -10.44
CA ARG A 147 4.52 26.91 -11.04
C ARG A 147 3.43 26.95 -9.99
N THR A 148 2.58 27.94 -10.06
CA THR A 148 1.47 28.11 -9.11
C THR A 148 0.09 28.04 -9.78
N ASP A 149 0.04 28.24 -11.10
CA ASP A 149 -1.20 28.19 -11.86
C ASP A 149 -1.56 26.73 -12.21
N ARG A 150 -2.40 26.15 -11.35
CA ARG A 150 -2.86 24.76 -11.51
C ARG A 150 -3.82 24.57 -12.67
N SER A 151 -4.42 25.62 -13.23
CA SER A 151 -5.30 25.52 -14.39
C SER A 151 -4.55 25.21 -15.69
N LEU A 152 -3.23 25.34 -15.71
CA LEU A 152 -2.42 24.93 -16.85
C LEU A 152 -2.27 23.41 -16.99
N VAL A 153 -2.67 22.62 -16.01
CA VAL A 153 -2.55 21.17 -16.03
C VAL A 153 -3.70 20.54 -16.80
N SER A 154 -3.37 19.68 -17.79
CA SER A 154 -4.35 18.95 -18.61
C SER A 154 -4.47 17.48 -18.20
N SER A 155 -3.42 16.86 -17.73
CA SER A 155 -3.45 15.48 -17.29
C SER A 155 -2.54 15.20 -16.10
N ILE A 156 -2.88 14.17 -15.30
CA ILE A 156 -2.08 13.72 -14.17
C ILE A 156 -2.04 12.18 -14.20
N VAL A 157 -0.85 11.61 -14.33
CA VAL A 157 -0.68 10.16 -14.39
C VAL A 157 0.36 9.70 -13.38
N PHE A 158 0.05 8.62 -12.66
CA PHE A 158 0.91 8.02 -11.64
C PHE A 158 1.47 6.68 -12.14
N TYR A 159 2.76 6.45 -11.94
CA TYR A 159 3.43 5.18 -12.25
C TYR A 159 4.32 4.71 -11.10
N SER A 160 4.38 3.39 -10.90
CA SER A 160 5.16 2.72 -9.85
C SER A 160 6.31 1.86 -10.39
N ASP A 161 6.67 2.02 -11.67
CA ASP A 161 7.65 1.20 -12.38
C ASP A 161 9.03 1.86 -12.55
N GLY A 162 9.23 3.04 -11.97
CA GLY A 162 10.51 3.75 -12.00
C GLY A 162 10.92 4.29 -13.38
N ARG A 163 9.96 4.37 -14.32
CA ARG A 163 10.24 4.90 -15.67
C ARG A 163 10.78 6.33 -15.66
N THR A 164 11.38 6.74 -16.75
CA THR A 164 11.73 8.13 -17.02
C THR A 164 10.92 8.65 -18.21
N VAL A 165 10.64 9.95 -18.21
CA VAL A 165 9.90 10.62 -19.28
C VAL A 165 10.88 11.48 -20.07
N SER A 166 11.15 11.09 -21.32
CA SER A 166 12.08 11.81 -22.19
C SER A 166 11.52 13.18 -22.58
N GLY A 167 12.40 14.20 -22.59
CA GLY A 167 12.01 15.56 -22.99
C GLY A 167 11.21 16.35 -21.96
N ALA A 168 10.95 15.79 -20.78
CA ALA A 168 10.25 16.45 -19.69
C ALA A 168 11.21 16.98 -18.63
N GLU A 169 10.86 18.11 -18.01
CA GLU A 169 11.51 18.59 -16.80
C GLU A 169 11.14 17.71 -15.61
N SER A 170 12.07 17.38 -14.73
CA SER A 170 11.81 16.53 -13.57
C SER A 170 12.10 17.23 -12.25
N TYR A 171 11.21 16.99 -11.27
CA TYR A 171 11.26 17.58 -9.95
C TYR A 171 11.09 16.51 -8.88
N ASP A 172 11.85 16.62 -7.78
CA ASP A 172 11.64 15.76 -6.60
C ASP A 172 10.43 16.26 -5.83
N VAL A 173 9.40 15.43 -5.81
CA VAL A 173 8.12 15.69 -5.13
C VAL A 173 7.88 14.77 -3.93
N SER A 174 8.90 14.04 -3.50
CA SER A 174 8.87 13.29 -2.26
C SER A 174 8.84 14.24 -1.04
N GLU A 175 8.09 13.88 -0.01
CA GLU A 175 8.02 14.66 1.24
C GLU A 175 9.41 14.84 1.88
N LYS A 176 10.22 13.79 1.85
CA LYS A 176 11.57 13.75 2.42
C LYS A 176 12.65 14.37 1.54
N LYS A 177 12.33 14.75 0.32
CA LYS A 177 13.31 15.25 -0.67
C LYS A 177 14.47 14.28 -0.92
N ASP A 178 14.18 12.99 -0.96
CA ASP A 178 15.15 11.91 -1.13
C ASP A 178 15.19 11.34 -2.56
N GLY A 179 14.44 11.94 -3.48
CA GLY A 179 14.35 11.54 -4.88
C GLY A 179 13.51 10.28 -5.11
N SER A 180 12.83 9.77 -4.09
CA SER A 180 12.00 8.56 -4.19
C SER A 180 10.79 8.73 -5.09
N ILE A 181 10.28 9.96 -5.24
CA ILE A 181 9.16 10.30 -6.10
C ILE A 181 9.54 11.48 -6.99
N LYS A 182 9.39 11.31 -8.29
CA LYS A 182 9.66 12.37 -9.28
C LYS A 182 8.40 12.76 -10.01
N MET A 183 8.17 14.05 -10.18
CA MET A 183 7.19 14.61 -11.09
C MET A 183 7.89 15.06 -12.35
N TYR A 184 7.43 14.57 -13.48
CA TYR A 184 7.85 15.04 -14.82
C TYR A 184 6.79 15.98 -15.36
N VAL A 185 7.23 17.10 -15.91
CA VAL A 185 6.37 18.12 -16.51
C VAL A 185 6.70 18.22 -17.99
N SER A 186 5.72 17.93 -18.84
CA SER A 186 5.84 18.06 -20.31
C SER A 186 4.72 18.95 -20.86
N GLN A 187 4.94 19.53 -22.02
CA GLN A 187 3.87 20.21 -22.75
C GLN A 187 2.87 19.18 -23.28
N ASN A 188 1.57 19.51 -23.21
CA ASN A 188 0.54 18.66 -23.79
C ASN A 188 0.67 18.67 -25.33
N SER A 189 0.54 17.50 -25.96
CA SER A 189 0.75 17.32 -27.40
C SER A 189 -0.33 17.98 -28.26
N GLU A 190 -1.55 18.13 -27.74
CA GLU A 190 -2.70 18.71 -28.46
C GLU A 190 -2.80 20.22 -28.23
N ASN A 191 -2.43 20.67 -27.04
CA ASN A 191 -2.43 22.09 -26.65
C ASN A 191 -1.17 22.46 -25.89
N THR A 192 -0.19 23.02 -26.57
CA THR A 192 1.11 23.38 -26.00
C THR A 192 1.08 24.47 -24.92
N SER A 193 -0.08 25.12 -24.72
CA SER A 193 -0.29 26.03 -23.60
C SER A 193 -0.61 25.29 -22.30
N LEU A 194 -0.89 23.99 -22.36
CA LEU A 194 -1.18 23.12 -21.23
C LEU A 194 -0.01 22.18 -20.90
N LEU A 195 -0.04 21.61 -19.72
CA LEU A 195 0.99 20.75 -19.17
C LEU A 195 0.44 19.39 -18.78
N ASP A 196 1.19 18.34 -19.10
CA ASP A 196 0.96 16.98 -18.61
C ASP A 196 1.89 16.68 -17.45
N LEU A 197 1.34 16.16 -16.35
CA LEU A 197 2.10 15.75 -15.18
C LEU A 197 2.20 14.22 -15.13
N THR A 198 3.42 13.71 -15.06
CA THR A 198 3.67 12.28 -14.82
C THR A 198 4.43 12.11 -13.52
N ILE A 199 3.80 11.49 -12.53
CA ILE A 199 4.37 11.23 -11.22
C ILE A 199 4.87 9.78 -11.18
N VAL A 200 6.16 9.60 -10.92
CA VAL A 200 6.85 8.31 -11.03
C VAL A 200 7.60 7.99 -9.76
N ALA A 201 7.49 6.74 -9.33
CA ALA A 201 8.31 6.16 -8.28
C ALA A 201 8.70 4.71 -8.65
N ASN A 202 9.68 4.15 -7.98
CA ASN A 202 10.01 2.72 -8.11
C ASN A 202 9.30 1.92 -7.01
N GLY A 203 7.97 1.92 -7.04
CA GLY A 203 7.06 1.34 -6.07
C GLY A 203 5.89 2.28 -5.77
N LYS A 204 5.03 1.93 -4.82
CA LYS A 204 3.84 2.72 -4.51
C LYS A 204 4.16 4.06 -3.87
N ILE A 205 3.34 5.02 -4.18
CA ILE A 205 3.39 6.39 -3.71
C ILE A 205 2.31 6.56 -2.63
N ALA A 206 2.72 6.75 -1.39
CA ALA A 206 1.77 7.09 -0.33
C ALA A 206 1.27 8.52 -0.52
N PHE A 207 -0.03 8.73 -0.32
CA PHE A 207 -0.58 10.06 -0.19
C PHE A 207 -0.37 10.57 1.24
N PRO A 208 -0.16 11.88 1.45
CA PRO A 208 0.00 12.45 2.78
C PRO A 208 -1.26 12.27 3.63
N GLU A 209 -1.12 12.22 4.96
CA GLU A 209 -2.24 12.12 5.90
C GLU A 209 -3.26 13.24 5.67
N ASP A 210 -2.76 14.46 5.47
CA ASP A 210 -3.54 15.60 5.01
C ASP A 210 -3.41 15.72 3.49
N SER A 211 -4.40 15.20 2.78
CA SER A 211 -4.53 15.28 1.32
C SER A 211 -5.54 16.34 0.88
N PHE A 212 -5.76 17.36 1.71
CA PHE A 212 -6.61 18.52 1.38
C PHE A 212 -6.14 19.16 0.06
N GLU A 213 -7.07 19.32 -0.87
CA GLU A 213 -6.83 19.89 -2.21
C GLU A 213 -5.67 19.26 -3.01
N LEU A 214 -5.21 18.04 -2.67
CA LEU A 214 -4.02 17.44 -3.27
C LEU A 214 -4.11 17.36 -4.80
N LEU A 215 -5.26 17.01 -5.34
CA LEU A 215 -5.55 16.87 -6.78
C LEU A 215 -6.59 17.89 -7.28
N ALA A 216 -6.79 18.98 -6.57
CA ALA A 216 -7.66 20.07 -6.95
C ALA A 216 -6.92 21.06 -7.89
N PHE A 217 -6.93 20.74 -9.17
CA PHE A 217 -6.24 21.53 -10.22
C PHE A 217 -7.24 22.47 -10.92
N TYR A 218 -7.44 23.64 -10.33
CA TYR A 218 -8.35 24.66 -10.85
C TYR A 218 -7.85 26.06 -10.56
N THR A 219 -8.40 27.06 -11.27
CA THR A 219 -8.32 28.46 -10.89
C THR A 219 -9.72 29.01 -10.61
N GLY A 220 -9.81 30.00 -9.78
CA GLY A 220 -11.06 30.71 -9.43
C GLY A 220 -11.11 31.06 -7.96
N GLY A 221 -11.86 32.07 -7.64
CA GLY A 221 -12.11 32.51 -6.27
C GLY A 221 -13.40 31.91 -5.71
N ARG A 222 -13.65 32.15 -4.40
CA ARG A 222 -14.86 31.66 -3.69
C ARG A 222 -16.20 32.04 -4.32
N CYS A 223 -16.22 33.01 -5.24
CA CYS A 223 -17.43 33.57 -5.85
C CYS A 223 -17.55 33.27 -7.37
N SER A 224 -16.61 32.54 -7.95
CA SER A 224 -16.66 32.18 -9.38
C SER A 224 -16.53 30.67 -9.53
N PRO A 225 -17.23 30.03 -10.49
CA PRO A 225 -17.02 28.61 -10.78
C PRO A 225 -15.53 28.36 -11.06
N PRO A 226 -14.94 27.32 -10.48
CA PRO A 226 -13.56 26.97 -10.77
C PRO A 226 -13.42 26.59 -12.25
N ILE A 227 -12.26 26.96 -12.84
CA ILE A 227 -11.90 26.58 -14.20
C ILE A 227 -10.75 25.57 -14.07
N SER A 228 -10.97 24.37 -14.56
CA SER A 228 -9.95 23.32 -14.68
C SER A 228 -9.81 22.91 -16.13
N ASN A 229 -8.58 22.64 -16.54
CA ASN A 229 -8.27 22.03 -17.83
C ASN A 229 -7.90 20.55 -17.67
N VAL A 230 -7.94 20.00 -16.43
CA VAL A 230 -7.69 18.59 -16.21
C VAL A 230 -8.79 17.76 -16.87
N SER A 231 -8.45 17.05 -17.91
CA SER A 231 -9.32 16.13 -18.65
C SER A 231 -9.10 14.66 -18.30
N PHE A 232 -8.00 14.36 -17.55
CA PHE A 232 -7.60 12.99 -17.31
C PHE A 232 -6.78 12.85 -16.02
N ILE A 233 -7.14 11.90 -15.16
CA ILE A 233 -6.35 11.48 -14.00
C ILE A 233 -6.30 9.96 -13.99
N GLU A 234 -5.09 9.38 -13.92
CA GLU A 234 -4.88 7.94 -13.88
C GLU A 234 -3.89 7.55 -12.77
N PHE A 235 -4.31 6.61 -11.92
CA PHE A 235 -3.50 6.16 -10.79
C PHE A 235 -2.67 4.92 -11.08
N ASN A 236 -3.00 4.12 -12.09
CA ASN A 236 -2.28 2.90 -12.51
C ASN A 236 -1.92 1.96 -11.34
N HIS A 237 -2.78 1.87 -10.32
CA HIS A 237 -2.51 1.13 -9.07
C HIS A 237 -1.21 1.55 -8.34
N SER A 238 -0.70 2.73 -8.64
CA SER A 238 0.61 3.22 -8.16
C SER A 238 0.55 3.97 -6.84
N ILE A 239 -0.65 4.18 -6.30
CA ILE A 239 -0.85 4.97 -5.08
C ILE A 239 -1.23 4.09 -3.88
N ASP A 240 -1.02 4.64 -2.68
CA ASP A 240 -1.51 4.13 -1.40
C ASP A 240 -2.13 5.26 -0.59
N THR A 241 -3.41 5.11 -0.24
CA THR A 241 -4.18 6.11 0.52
C THR A 241 -4.54 5.63 1.93
N SER A 242 -4.01 4.48 2.36
CA SER A 242 -4.36 3.83 3.63
C SER A 242 -4.04 4.64 4.89
N ASN A 243 -3.19 5.67 4.78
CA ASN A 243 -2.85 6.58 5.88
C ASN A 243 -3.54 7.94 5.78
N VAL A 244 -4.34 8.19 4.75
CA VAL A 244 -5.03 9.46 4.57
C VAL A 244 -6.14 9.62 5.61
N ILE A 245 -6.15 10.78 6.27
CA ILE A 245 -7.12 11.18 7.28
C ILE A 245 -8.06 12.24 6.73
N ASP A 246 -7.53 13.19 5.95
CA ASP A 246 -8.29 14.28 5.32
C ASP A 246 -8.23 14.18 3.79
N MET A 247 -9.40 13.97 3.16
CA MET A 247 -9.60 14.00 1.70
C MET A 247 -10.49 15.17 1.28
N SER A 248 -10.67 16.17 2.15
CA SER A 248 -11.53 17.30 1.82
C SER A 248 -11.02 18.07 0.61
N SER A 249 -11.95 18.44 -0.26
CA SER A 249 -11.69 19.17 -1.52
C SER A 249 -10.67 18.49 -2.47
N MET A 250 -10.33 17.22 -2.28
CA MET A 250 -9.25 16.55 -3.01
C MET A 250 -9.40 16.63 -4.54
N PHE A 251 -10.63 16.53 -5.04
CA PHE A 251 -10.97 16.61 -6.48
C PHE A 251 -11.86 17.82 -6.79
N MET A 252 -11.78 18.87 -5.97
CA MET A 252 -12.61 20.06 -6.15
C MET A 252 -12.31 20.71 -7.49
N GLY A 253 -13.39 21.07 -8.21
CA GLY A 253 -13.32 21.87 -9.42
C GLY A 253 -12.77 21.18 -10.66
N ILE A 254 -12.50 19.87 -10.64
CA ILE A 254 -12.01 19.15 -11.82
C ILE A 254 -13.13 18.85 -12.81
N ASP A 255 -12.79 18.82 -14.10
CA ASP A 255 -13.71 18.61 -15.22
C ASP A 255 -13.28 17.39 -16.03
N ILE A 256 -13.60 16.19 -15.52
CA ILE A 256 -13.26 14.91 -16.16
C ILE A 256 -14.50 14.04 -16.33
N GLU A 257 -14.52 13.22 -17.40
CA GLU A 257 -15.65 12.34 -17.66
C GLU A 257 -15.70 11.16 -16.69
N GLU A 258 -14.59 10.50 -16.47
CA GLU A 258 -14.49 9.32 -15.59
C GLU A 258 -13.32 9.44 -14.63
N LEU A 259 -13.56 9.10 -13.35
CA LEU A 259 -12.53 9.00 -12.29
C LEU A 259 -12.58 7.60 -11.66
N ASP A 260 -11.46 6.89 -11.69
CA ASP A 260 -11.35 5.56 -11.05
C ASP A 260 -10.66 5.65 -9.69
N LEU A 261 -11.45 5.49 -8.64
CA LEU A 261 -11.02 5.46 -7.23
C LEU A 261 -11.00 4.04 -6.65
N SER A 262 -11.01 3.00 -7.49
CA SER A 262 -11.09 1.60 -7.03
C SER A 262 -9.89 1.16 -6.20
N SER A 263 -8.75 1.87 -6.27
CA SER A 263 -7.54 1.63 -5.48
C SER A 263 -7.47 2.44 -4.18
N PHE A 264 -8.47 3.29 -3.90
CA PHE A 264 -8.48 4.14 -2.70
C PHE A 264 -8.90 3.34 -1.47
N ASP A 265 -8.07 3.37 -0.44
CA ASP A 265 -8.42 2.94 0.92
C ASP A 265 -8.85 4.16 1.73
N THR A 266 -10.10 4.18 2.16
CA THR A 266 -10.68 5.28 2.95
C THR A 266 -10.93 4.90 4.41
N SER A 267 -10.38 3.78 4.88
CA SER A 267 -10.67 3.22 6.21
C SER A 267 -10.22 4.09 7.39
N LYS A 268 -9.32 5.05 7.15
CA LYS A 268 -8.85 6.02 8.16
C LYS A 268 -9.40 7.43 7.95
N VAL A 269 -10.12 7.68 6.86
CA VAL A 269 -10.59 9.02 6.52
C VAL A 269 -11.66 9.50 7.49
N ILE A 270 -11.46 10.71 7.98
CA ILE A 270 -12.37 11.41 8.92
C ILE A 270 -13.13 12.53 8.22
N ASN A 271 -12.50 13.17 7.23
CA ASN A 271 -13.04 14.35 6.54
C ASN A 271 -13.05 14.14 5.02
N MET A 272 -14.24 14.21 4.43
CA MET A 272 -14.48 14.18 2.97
C MET A 272 -15.26 15.43 2.51
N ASN A 273 -15.22 16.52 3.29
CA ASN A 273 -15.96 17.75 2.96
C ASN A 273 -15.57 18.30 1.60
N GLY A 274 -16.54 18.50 0.72
CA GLY A 274 -16.32 19.09 -0.59
C GLY A 274 -15.40 18.28 -1.52
N MET A 275 -15.21 16.96 -1.27
CA MET A 275 -14.24 16.15 -2.03
C MET A 275 -14.40 16.29 -3.55
N PHE A 276 -15.63 16.44 -4.05
CA PHE A 276 -15.96 16.63 -5.46
C PHE A 276 -16.68 17.97 -5.71
N TYR A 277 -16.57 18.92 -4.79
CA TYR A 277 -17.28 20.18 -4.88
C TYR A 277 -16.93 20.94 -6.16
N PHE A 278 -17.94 21.43 -6.88
CA PHE A 278 -17.80 22.06 -8.21
C PHE A 278 -17.12 21.17 -9.29
N SER A 279 -16.92 19.89 -9.07
CA SER A 279 -16.43 19.01 -10.14
C SER A 279 -17.56 18.69 -11.13
N LYS A 280 -17.17 18.36 -12.38
CA LYS A 280 -18.10 17.91 -13.42
C LYS A 280 -17.86 16.44 -13.79
N ILE A 281 -17.48 15.60 -12.82
CA ILE A 281 -17.24 14.20 -13.04
C ILE A 281 -18.56 13.51 -13.37
N VAL A 282 -18.61 12.85 -14.53
CA VAL A 282 -19.82 12.15 -14.99
C VAL A 282 -19.93 10.76 -14.36
N LYS A 283 -18.78 10.09 -14.16
CA LYS A 283 -18.73 8.73 -13.65
C LYS A 283 -17.57 8.53 -12.70
N ILE A 284 -17.85 8.00 -11.50
CA ILE A 284 -16.83 7.63 -10.50
C ILE A 284 -16.90 6.12 -10.30
N LYS A 285 -15.78 5.42 -10.52
CA LYS A 285 -15.62 4.01 -10.16
C LYS A 285 -15.07 3.89 -8.75
N GLY A 286 -15.41 2.81 -8.05
CA GLY A 286 -14.84 2.47 -6.76
C GLY A 286 -15.53 3.09 -5.54
N LEU A 287 -16.53 3.99 -5.68
CA LEU A 287 -17.25 4.56 -4.55
C LEU A 287 -17.91 3.51 -3.64
N ASN A 288 -18.33 2.39 -4.22
CA ASN A 288 -18.93 1.29 -3.46
C ASN A 288 -17.95 0.58 -2.51
N LYS A 289 -16.63 0.86 -2.63
CA LYS A 289 -15.58 0.34 -1.76
C LYS A 289 -15.24 1.31 -0.62
N PHE A 290 -15.75 2.52 -0.63
CA PHE A 290 -15.43 3.52 0.39
C PHE A 290 -15.93 3.09 1.76
N ASN A 291 -15.01 3.01 2.70
CA ASN A 291 -15.31 2.82 4.11
C ASN A 291 -15.52 4.19 4.77
N THR A 292 -16.76 4.55 5.01
CA THR A 292 -17.14 5.84 5.62
C THR A 292 -17.39 5.74 7.13
N SER A 293 -17.07 4.62 7.76
CA SER A 293 -17.39 4.36 9.18
C SER A 293 -16.74 5.35 10.16
N LYS A 294 -15.64 5.98 9.77
CA LYS A 294 -14.93 7.00 10.57
C LYS A 294 -15.19 8.43 10.10
N VAL A 295 -15.90 8.62 9.00
CA VAL A 295 -16.11 9.95 8.43
C VAL A 295 -17.11 10.73 9.27
N ILE A 296 -16.69 11.91 9.74
CA ILE A 296 -17.50 12.82 10.54
C ILE A 296 -17.97 14.05 9.75
N ASN A 297 -17.38 14.30 8.59
CA ASN A 297 -17.74 15.44 7.75
C ASN A 297 -17.75 15.04 6.27
N MET A 298 -18.94 15.09 5.65
CA MET A 298 -19.18 14.80 4.22
C MET A 298 -20.01 15.93 3.57
N ARG A 299 -19.94 17.17 4.09
CA ARG A 299 -20.71 18.27 3.54
C ARG A 299 -20.22 18.58 2.12
N GLN A 300 -21.16 18.84 1.21
CA GLN A 300 -20.84 19.22 -0.18
C GLN A 300 -19.95 18.20 -0.94
N MET A 301 -20.02 16.94 -0.55
CA MET A 301 -19.33 15.85 -1.23
C MET A 301 -19.97 15.52 -2.59
#